data_9ec1b4a6741c866c7e51547d525beeb8
#
_entry.id   9ec1b4a6741c866c7e51547d525beeb8
#
_cell.length_a   1.000
_cell.length_b   1.000
_cell.length_c   1.000
_cell.angle_alpha   90.00
_cell.angle_beta   90.00
_cell.angle_gamma   90.00
#
_symmetry.space_group_name_H-M   'P 1'
#
loop_
_entity.id
_entity.type
_entity.pdbx_description
1 polymer ?
#
loop_
_entity_poly.entity_id
_entity_poly.type
_entity_poly.pdbx_seq_one_letter_code
_entity_poly.pdbx_strand_id
1 'polypeptide(L)'
;MIKSILTPTRNRPNNCERFIRSVYNATTSKQNVEMLFYVDNDDPAIDAYKSLELHSRKEFEDFKNIKFIFGEPQSVSISWNDLAEKCIGDVLIMGNDDLVYQTSSWDELLDVELKQFEKDEIYVAYMEDGINGERHCAFPIVS
;
A
#
# COMPACT_ATOMS: atom_id res chain seq x y z
N MET A 1 -11.17 -3.65 -10.29
CA MET A 1 -10.49 -2.37 -9.91
C MET A 1 -9.06 -2.66 -9.50
N ILE A 2 -8.14 -1.83 -9.95
CA ILE A 2 -6.75 -1.89 -9.47
C ILE A 2 -6.65 -1.12 -8.16
N LYS A 3 -6.00 -1.71 -7.18
CA LYS A 3 -5.79 -1.15 -5.85
C LYS A 3 -4.32 -0.79 -5.70
N SER A 4 -4.02 0.47 -5.41
CA SER A 4 -2.67 0.96 -5.17
C SER A 4 -2.45 1.20 -3.69
N ILE A 5 -1.53 0.46 -3.09
CA ILE A 5 -1.15 0.64 -1.68
C ILE A 5 0.08 1.55 -1.63
N LEU A 6 -0.08 2.72 -1.02
CA LEU A 6 0.89 3.79 -1.00
C LEU A 6 1.53 3.88 0.39
N THR A 7 2.83 3.66 0.48
CA THR A 7 3.51 3.47 1.78
C THR A 7 4.80 4.28 1.86
N PRO A 8 4.82 5.40 2.59
CA PRO A 8 6.07 6.03 3.02
C PRO A 8 6.80 5.13 4.02
N THR A 9 8.11 5.05 3.92
CA THR A 9 8.93 4.23 4.81
C THR A 9 10.29 4.87 5.05
N ARG A 10 10.88 4.67 6.24
CA ARG A 10 12.21 5.15 6.57
C ARG A 10 12.89 4.19 7.54
N ASN A 11 14.12 3.75 7.17
CA ASN A 11 14.99 2.91 7.97
C ASN A 11 14.33 1.62 8.52
N ARG A 12 13.41 1.03 7.75
CA ARG A 12 12.64 -0.18 8.13
C ARG A 12 12.43 -1.15 6.98
N PRO A 13 13.49 -1.55 6.23
CA PRO A 13 13.31 -2.46 5.09
C PRO A 13 12.70 -3.81 5.47
N ASN A 14 13.01 -4.34 6.67
CA ASN A 14 12.43 -5.59 7.15
C ASN A 14 10.92 -5.48 7.43
N ASN A 15 10.46 -4.33 7.91
CA ASN A 15 9.03 -4.08 8.07
C ASN A 15 8.33 -4.04 6.71
N CYS A 16 8.93 -3.37 5.71
CA CYS A 16 8.40 -3.37 4.34
C CYS A 16 8.28 -4.77 3.77
N GLU A 17 9.29 -5.61 3.92
CA GLU A 17 9.26 -6.99 3.44
C GLU A 17 8.12 -7.78 4.11
N ARG A 18 7.99 -7.67 5.42
CA ARG A 18 6.90 -8.31 6.17
C ARG A 18 5.53 -7.79 5.70
N PHE A 19 5.40 -6.50 5.47
CA PHE A 19 4.18 -5.89 4.98
C PHE A 19 3.82 -6.41 3.58
N ILE A 20 4.75 -6.37 2.62
CA ILE A 20 4.55 -6.90 1.26
C ILE A 20 4.08 -8.35 1.33
N ARG A 21 4.76 -9.19 2.12
CA ARG A 21 4.42 -10.62 2.28
C ARG A 21 3.04 -10.82 2.87
N SER A 22 2.66 -10.01 3.87
CA SER A 22 1.33 -10.11 4.49
C SER A 22 0.22 -9.74 3.51
N VAL A 23 0.40 -8.69 2.73
CA VAL A 23 -0.54 -8.29 1.68
C VAL A 23 -0.64 -9.38 0.62
N TYR A 24 0.48 -9.91 0.15
CA TYR A 24 0.52 -10.98 -0.85
C TYR A 24 -0.26 -12.22 -0.40
N ASN A 25 -0.01 -12.67 0.83
CA ASN A 25 -0.67 -13.86 1.37
C ASN A 25 -2.18 -13.69 1.58
N ALA A 26 -2.62 -12.47 1.89
CA ALA A 26 -4.02 -12.15 2.15
C ALA A 26 -4.82 -11.80 0.88
N THR A 27 -4.16 -11.53 -0.24
CA THR A 27 -4.79 -11.10 -1.50
C THR A 27 -5.19 -12.30 -2.36
N THR A 28 -6.39 -12.27 -2.91
CA THR A 28 -6.87 -13.25 -3.90
C THR A 28 -6.48 -12.83 -5.32
N SER A 29 -6.87 -11.65 -5.76
CA SER A 29 -6.65 -11.15 -7.11
C SER A 29 -5.35 -10.30 -7.20
N LYS A 30 -4.21 -10.95 -7.01
CA LYS A 30 -2.88 -10.32 -6.92
C LYS A 30 -2.54 -9.40 -8.10
N GLN A 31 -2.94 -9.80 -9.31
CA GLN A 31 -2.73 -9.02 -10.54
C GLN A 31 -3.46 -7.66 -10.55
N ASN A 32 -4.34 -7.41 -9.59
CA ASN A 32 -5.07 -6.16 -9.41
C ASN A 32 -4.54 -5.32 -8.24
N VAL A 33 -3.38 -5.68 -7.69
CA VAL A 33 -2.76 -4.96 -6.57
C VAL A 33 -1.37 -4.50 -6.98
N GLU A 34 -1.09 -3.22 -6.77
CA GLU A 34 0.26 -2.68 -6.80
C GLU A 34 0.65 -2.09 -5.43
N MET A 35 1.92 -2.12 -5.12
CA MET A 35 2.48 -1.54 -3.91
C MET A 35 3.57 -0.53 -4.28
N LEU A 36 3.39 0.72 -3.87
CA LEU A 36 4.35 1.80 -4.08
C LEU A 36 4.90 2.27 -2.74
N PHE A 37 6.21 2.37 -2.66
CA PHE A 37 6.93 2.84 -1.48
C PHE A 37 7.69 4.12 -1.77
N TYR A 38 7.64 5.07 -0.84
CA TYR A 38 8.49 6.25 -0.87
C TYR A 38 9.60 6.12 0.17
N VAL A 39 10.83 6.28 -0.25
CA VAL A 39 12.02 6.22 0.60
C VAL A 39 12.82 7.51 0.42
N ASP A 40 13.15 8.16 1.54
CA ASP A 40 14.02 9.33 1.50
C ASP A 40 15.40 8.95 0.96
N ASN A 41 15.98 9.78 0.09
CA ASN A 41 17.26 9.49 -0.57
C ASN A 41 18.47 9.56 0.39
N ASP A 42 18.29 10.12 1.58
CA ASP A 42 19.27 10.14 2.68
C ASP A 42 19.07 8.99 3.68
N ASP A 43 18.18 8.03 3.38
CA ASP A 43 17.91 6.90 4.26
C ASP A 43 19.15 6.03 4.45
N PRO A 44 19.56 5.73 5.70
CA PRO A 44 20.73 4.89 5.95
C PRO A 44 20.59 3.45 5.43
N ALA A 45 19.34 2.98 5.18
CA ALA A 45 19.04 1.65 4.65
C ALA A 45 18.75 1.64 3.14
N ILE A 46 19.11 2.68 2.39
CA ILE A 46 18.76 2.85 0.98
C ILE A 46 19.16 1.64 0.11
N ASP A 47 20.33 1.07 0.35
CA ASP A 47 20.81 -0.11 -0.41
C ASP A 47 19.98 -1.36 -0.09
N ALA A 48 19.52 -1.51 1.14
CA ALA A 48 18.62 -2.59 1.54
C ALA A 48 17.25 -2.46 0.86
N TYR A 49 16.71 -1.25 0.72
CA TYR A 49 15.48 -1.00 -0.04
C TYR A 49 15.62 -1.31 -1.53
N LYS A 50 16.74 -0.94 -2.15
CA LYS A 50 17.01 -1.28 -3.56
C LYS A 50 17.09 -2.80 -3.78
N SER A 51 17.74 -3.52 -2.87
CA SER A 51 17.79 -4.98 -2.89
C SER A 51 16.41 -5.60 -2.67
N LEU A 52 15.63 -5.05 -1.74
CA LEU A 52 14.26 -5.49 -1.45
C LEU A 52 13.35 -5.32 -2.67
N GLU A 53 13.46 -4.23 -3.40
CA GLU A 53 12.69 -4.00 -4.63
C GLU A 53 12.94 -5.09 -5.66
N LEU A 54 14.21 -5.39 -5.96
CA LEU A 54 14.58 -6.42 -6.93
C LEU A 54 14.11 -7.80 -6.50
N HIS A 55 14.31 -8.14 -5.23
CA HIS A 55 13.91 -9.42 -4.66
C HIS A 55 12.39 -9.59 -4.65
N SER A 56 11.65 -8.57 -4.22
CA SER A 56 10.19 -8.60 -4.10
C SER A 56 9.51 -8.69 -5.46
N ARG A 57 10.01 -8.00 -6.49
CA ARG A 57 9.48 -8.11 -7.85
C ARG A 57 9.56 -9.52 -8.40
N LYS A 58 10.58 -10.27 -8.01
CA LYS A 58 10.77 -11.66 -8.43
C LYS A 58 9.93 -12.62 -7.60
N GLU A 59 9.93 -12.47 -6.27
CA GLU A 59 9.23 -13.36 -5.35
C GLU A 59 7.70 -13.20 -5.43
N PHE A 60 7.23 -11.96 -5.64
CA PHE A 60 5.80 -11.60 -5.69
C PHE A 60 5.39 -11.14 -7.10
N GLU A 61 5.84 -11.86 -8.11
CA GLU A 61 5.62 -11.53 -9.52
C GLU A 61 4.15 -11.51 -9.96
N ASP A 62 3.26 -12.13 -9.19
CA ASP A 62 1.81 -12.09 -9.43
C ASP A 62 1.20 -10.72 -9.12
N PHE A 63 1.83 -9.87 -8.32
CA PHE A 63 1.37 -8.52 -8.11
C PHE A 63 1.48 -7.70 -9.40
N LYS A 64 0.55 -6.78 -9.59
CA LYS A 64 0.58 -5.84 -10.72
C LYS A 64 1.91 -5.10 -10.80
N ASN A 65 2.39 -4.62 -9.66
CA ASN A 65 3.67 -3.94 -9.54
C ASN A 65 4.11 -3.84 -8.07
N ILE A 66 5.43 -3.84 -7.85
CA ILE A 66 6.07 -3.39 -6.60
C ILE A 66 7.14 -2.39 -7.01
N LYS A 67 7.06 -1.16 -6.51
CA LYS A 67 7.96 -0.08 -6.88
C LYS A 67 8.39 0.74 -5.68
N PHE A 68 9.67 1.03 -5.60
CA PHE A 68 10.26 1.96 -4.64
C PHE A 68 10.67 3.24 -5.35
N ILE A 69 10.24 4.37 -4.81
CA ILE A 69 10.54 5.71 -5.31
C ILE A 69 11.45 6.38 -4.30
N PHE A 70 12.62 6.78 -4.73
CA PHE A 70 13.62 7.45 -3.90
C PHE A 70 13.61 8.94 -4.21
N GLY A 71 13.49 9.77 -3.18
CA GLY A 71 13.40 11.21 -3.36
C GLY A 71 13.82 11.97 -2.11
N GLU A 72 13.68 13.30 -2.16
CA GLU A 72 14.05 14.16 -1.05
C GLU A 72 13.27 13.82 0.22
N PRO A 73 13.89 14.00 1.41
CA PRO A 73 13.20 13.84 2.68
C PRO A 73 11.97 14.75 2.78
N GLN A 74 10.83 14.17 3.10
CA GLN A 74 9.56 14.89 3.15
C GLN A 74 8.58 14.29 4.15
N SER A 75 7.48 14.99 4.41
CA SER A 75 6.43 14.49 5.29
C SER A 75 5.68 13.29 4.69
N VAL A 76 5.06 12.50 5.56
CA VAL A 76 4.23 11.36 5.16
C VAL A 76 3.12 11.78 4.19
N SER A 77 2.44 12.89 4.46
CA SER A 77 1.35 13.40 3.62
C SER A 77 1.81 13.76 2.21
N ILE A 78 2.98 14.42 2.08
CA ILE A 78 3.56 14.75 0.78
C ILE A 78 3.97 13.46 0.04
N SER A 79 4.55 12.50 0.75
CA SER A 79 4.92 11.21 0.16
C SER A 79 3.71 10.45 -0.37
N TRP A 80 2.59 10.44 0.34
CA TRP A 80 1.35 9.85 -0.16
C TRP A 80 0.85 10.54 -1.44
N ASN A 81 0.89 11.88 -1.50
CA ASN A 81 0.51 12.63 -2.71
C ASN A 81 1.43 12.29 -3.89
N ASP A 82 2.75 12.27 -3.67
CA ASP A 82 3.72 11.93 -4.73
C ASP A 82 3.53 10.49 -5.24
N LEU A 83 3.20 9.55 -4.35
CA LEU A 83 2.91 8.17 -4.73
C LEU A 83 1.58 8.09 -5.50
N ALA A 84 0.56 8.84 -5.08
CA ALA A 84 -0.73 8.89 -5.75
C ALA A 84 -0.62 9.39 -7.19
N GLU A 85 0.25 10.36 -7.47
CA GLU A 85 0.52 10.83 -8.83
C GLU A 85 1.20 9.78 -9.74
N LYS A 86 1.83 8.78 -9.15
CA LYS A 86 2.63 7.76 -9.85
C LYS A 86 1.98 6.38 -9.89
N CYS A 87 0.88 6.21 -9.20
CA CYS A 87 0.14 4.94 -9.18
C CYS A 87 -0.79 4.82 -10.39
N ILE A 88 -1.29 3.61 -10.60
CA ILE A 88 -2.22 3.29 -11.69
C ILE A 88 -3.57 2.77 -11.18
N GLY A 89 -3.75 2.73 -9.86
CA GLY A 89 -4.95 2.18 -9.26
C GLY A 89 -6.16 3.10 -9.34
N ASP A 90 -7.31 2.49 -9.42
CA ASP A 90 -8.61 3.15 -9.31
C ASP A 90 -8.95 3.47 -7.83
N VAL A 91 -8.34 2.71 -6.93
CA VAL A 91 -8.53 2.81 -5.48
C VAL A 91 -7.18 2.98 -4.81
N LEU A 92 -7.02 4.04 -4.03
CA LEU A 92 -5.79 4.37 -3.33
C LEU A 92 -5.92 4.03 -1.84
N ILE A 93 -5.00 3.22 -1.34
CA ILE A 93 -4.96 2.77 0.06
C ILE A 93 -3.73 3.37 0.71
N MET A 94 -3.93 4.21 1.72
CA MET A 94 -2.83 4.77 2.48
C MET A 94 -2.27 3.69 3.41
N GLY A 95 -1.07 3.22 3.11
CA GLY A 95 -0.40 2.15 3.83
C GLY A 95 0.62 2.67 4.85
N ASN A 96 1.04 1.76 5.71
CA ASN A 96 2.16 1.96 6.63
C ASN A 96 2.98 0.67 6.71
N ASP A 97 4.29 0.79 6.84
CA ASP A 97 5.24 -0.34 6.84
C ASP A 97 5.17 -1.27 8.07
N ASP A 98 4.46 -0.86 9.12
CA ASP A 98 4.23 -1.67 10.32
C ASP A 98 2.90 -2.45 10.33
N LEU A 99 2.11 -2.33 9.27
CA LEU A 99 0.87 -3.08 9.11
C LEU A 99 1.12 -4.55 8.76
N VAL A 100 0.17 -5.39 9.15
CA VAL A 100 0.08 -6.80 8.73
C VAL A 100 -1.37 -7.08 8.33
N TYR A 101 -1.58 -7.43 7.07
CA TYR A 101 -2.90 -7.82 6.59
C TYR A 101 -3.23 -9.23 7.07
N GLN A 102 -4.36 -9.37 7.77
CA GLN A 102 -4.80 -10.63 8.36
C GLN A 102 -6.04 -11.21 7.68
N THR A 103 -6.89 -10.37 7.12
CA THR A 103 -8.14 -10.79 6.49
C THR A 103 -7.87 -11.37 5.11
N SER A 104 -8.10 -12.66 4.94
CA SER A 104 -8.02 -13.33 3.63
C SER A 104 -9.05 -12.73 2.67
N SER A 105 -8.66 -12.60 1.39
CA SER A 105 -9.52 -12.05 0.33
C SER A 105 -9.99 -10.60 0.62
N TRP A 106 -9.18 -9.84 1.35
CA TRP A 106 -9.49 -8.44 1.69
C TRP A 106 -9.82 -7.60 0.44
N ASP A 107 -9.16 -7.90 -0.67
CA ASP A 107 -9.31 -7.21 -1.95
C ASP A 107 -10.69 -7.45 -2.59
N GLU A 108 -11.22 -8.66 -2.48
CA GLU A 108 -12.57 -9.00 -2.96
C GLU A 108 -13.65 -8.45 -2.02
N LEU A 109 -13.42 -8.50 -0.72
CA LEU A 109 -14.33 -7.90 0.27
C LEU A 109 -14.42 -6.39 0.06
N LEU A 110 -13.29 -5.72 -0.19
CA LEU A 110 -13.27 -4.29 -0.51
C LEU A 110 -14.06 -4.00 -1.78
N ASP A 111 -13.90 -4.79 -2.84
CA ASP A 111 -14.66 -4.62 -4.08
C ASP A 111 -16.18 -4.73 -3.84
N VAL A 112 -16.61 -5.62 -2.96
CA VAL A 112 -18.03 -5.76 -2.60
C VAL A 112 -18.53 -4.50 -1.87
N GLU A 113 -17.77 -4.03 -0.89
CA GLU A 113 -18.15 -2.84 -0.11
C GLU A 113 -18.18 -1.56 -0.95
N LEU A 114 -17.23 -1.41 -1.89
CA LEU A 114 -17.16 -0.23 -2.72
C LEU A 114 -18.24 -0.14 -3.81
N LYS A 115 -18.90 -1.24 -4.16
CA LYS A 115 -20.01 -1.25 -5.13
C LYS A 115 -21.16 -0.32 -4.75
N GLN A 116 -21.37 -0.07 -3.46
CA GLN A 116 -22.42 0.86 -3.01
C GLN A 116 -22.16 2.32 -3.43
N PHE A 117 -20.91 2.67 -3.79
CA PHE A 117 -20.48 4.02 -4.16
C PHE A 117 -20.31 4.22 -5.67
N GLU A 118 -20.62 3.24 -6.51
CA GLU A 118 -20.42 3.29 -7.97
C GLU A 118 -21.08 4.52 -8.65
N LYS A 119 -22.08 5.10 -8.03
CA LYS A 119 -22.78 6.26 -8.61
C LYS A 119 -22.08 7.60 -8.34
N ASP A 120 -21.40 7.71 -7.23
CA ASP A 120 -20.82 8.98 -6.78
C ASP A 120 -19.32 9.10 -7.09
N GLU A 121 -18.63 7.97 -7.28
CA GLU A 121 -17.21 7.84 -7.60
C GLU A 121 -16.25 8.56 -6.60
N ILE A 122 -16.80 9.17 -5.55
CA ILE A 122 -16.04 9.88 -4.52
C ILE A 122 -16.40 9.28 -3.17
N TYR A 123 -15.44 8.67 -2.52
CA TYR A 123 -15.63 8.08 -1.19
C TYR A 123 -14.34 8.11 -0.36
N VAL A 124 -14.50 8.00 0.93
CA VAL A 124 -13.45 7.65 1.86
C VAL A 124 -13.93 6.44 2.67
N ALA A 125 -13.19 5.36 2.59
CA ALA A 125 -13.42 4.16 3.38
C ALA A 125 -12.18 3.87 4.26
N TYR A 126 -12.28 2.92 5.16
CA TYR A 126 -11.15 2.45 5.95
C TYR A 126 -11.33 1.00 6.37
N MET A 127 -10.22 0.31 6.57
CA MET A 127 -10.20 -1.03 7.15
C MET A 127 -10.09 -0.94 8.66
N GLU A 128 -10.68 -1.89 9.37
CA GLU A 128 -10.51 -1.98 10.81
C GLU A 128 -9.05 -2.33 11.16
N ASP A 129 -8.46 -1.57 12.07
CA ASP A 129 -7.09 -1.76 12.53
C ASP A 129 -6.97 -2.68 13.76
N GLY A 130 -8.09 -3.18 14.28
CA GLY A 130 -8.17 -4.00 15.47
C GLY A 130 -7.96 -3.25 16.79
N ILE A 131 -7.84 -1.92 16.74
CA ILE A 131 -7.55 -1.07 17.90
C ILE A 131 -8.65 -0.02 18.09
N ASN A 132 -8.95 0.73 17.05
CA ASN A 132 -9.82 1.92 17.12
C ASN A 132 -11.28 1.64 16.72
N GLY A 133 -11.53 0.52 16.02
CA GLY A 133 -12.85 0.21 15.47
C GLY A 133 -13.37 1.35 14.59
N GLU A 134 -14.62 1.75 14.80
CA GLU A 134 -15.26 2.81 14.00
C GLU A 134 -14.89 4.24 14.43
N ARG A 135 -14.03 4.41 15.42
CA ARG A 135 -13.75 5.72 16.02
C ARG A 135 -12.69 6.54 15.29
N HIS A 136 -11.86 5.90 14.49
CA HIS A 136 -10.73 6.57 13.84
C HIS A 136 -10.36 5.90 12.53
N CYS A 137 -10.30 6.70 11.47
CA CYS A 137 -9.78 6.28 10.18
C CYS A 137 -8.26 6.48 10.16
N ALA A 138 -7.51 5.46 10.55
CA ALA A 138 -6.06 5.53 10.60
C ALA A 138 -5.42 5.45 9.20
N PHE A 139 -6.00 4.63 8.32
CA PHE A 139 -5.47 4.36 6.98
C PHE A 139 -6.60 4.47 5.96
N PRO A 140 -6.85 5.68 5.42
CA PRO A 140 -7.94 5.91 4.50
C PRO A 140 -7.75 5.21 3.16
N ILE A 141 -8.87 4.82 2.58
CA ILE A 141 -9.02 4.31 1.22
C ILE A 141 -9.84 5.34 0.46
N VAL A 142 -9.33 5.82 -0.65
CA VAL A 142 -9.98 6.85 -1.47
C VAL A 142 -10.02 6.45 -2.94
N SER A 143 -10.94 7.03 -3.69
CA SER A 143 -11.04 6.91 -5.15
C SER A 143 -10.28 8.03 -5.84
#